data_86e82fc89de248eff81176ed243126f6
#
_entry.id   86e82fc89de248eff81176ed243126f6
#
_cell.length_a   1.000
_cell.length_b   1.000
_cell.length_c   1.000
_cell.angle_alpha   90.00
_cell.angle_beta   90.00
_cell.angle_gamma   90.00
#
_symmetry.space_group_name_H-M   'P 1'
#
loop_
_entity.id
_entity.type
_entity.pdbx_description
1 polymer ?
#
loop_
_entity_poly.entity_id
_entity_poly.type
_entity_poly.pdbx_seq_one_letter_code
_entity_poly.pdbx_strand_id
1 'polypeptide(L)'
;MAILVLGGAGYIGSHTVYELIDAGREVVVADNLQTGFRAAVHPKAKFYQLDIRDKGALDTLFQAEHIEGVIHFAASSQVGESMSDPLKYYDNNLHGTMVLLKSMVEHGVDKIVFSSTAATYGEPERVPILEDDKTVPTNCYGQTKLAMEHMMGWVSKAHGLRYVALRYFNACGAHPSGAIGEAHNPETHLIPIILQVPLGQREAVSIFGDDYPTKDGTCIRDYIHVTDLAQAHILALDYLLNGGDNNVFNLGNGVGFTVKEVVDVARAVTGHPIPAKTAPRRAGDPAQLIASSEKAIQVLGWKPKYNDLNTIVASAWAWYKSHPHGFEEG
;
A
#
# COMPACT_ATOMS: atom_id res chain seq x y z
N MET A 1 -8.39 5.44 -23.67
CA MET A 1 -7.93 6.40 -22.63
C MET A 1 -7.16 5.61 -21.58
N ALA A 2 -6.05 6.16 -21.11
CA ALA A 2 -5.14 5.44 -20.24
C ALA A 2 -5.39 5.75 -18.75
N ILE A 3 -5.00 4.81 -17.87
CA ILE A 3 -4.95 5.00 -16.43
C ILE A 3 -3.52 5.39 -16.06
N LEU A 4 -3.36 6.52 -15.37
CA LEU A 4 -2.08 6.95 -14.82
C LEU A 4 -1.87 6.33 -13.44
N VAL A 5 -0.80 5.53 -13.27
CA VAL A 5 -0.39 4.96 -12.00
C VAL A 5 0.90 5.66 -11.53
N LEU A 6 0.76 6.53 -10.52
CA LEU A 6 1.88 7.21 -9.88
C LEU A 6 2.45 6.33 -8.77
N GLY A 7 3.76 6.13 -8.77
CA GLY A 7 4.40 5.14 -7.91
C GLY A 7 4.23 3.70 -8.43
N GLY A 8 4.03 3.55 -9.75
CA GLY A 8 3.76 2.25 -10.38
C GLY A 8 4.98 1.33 -10.53
N ALA A 9 6.17 1.77 -10.12
CA ALA A 9 7.37 0.95 -10.00
C ALA A 9 7.60 0.44 -8.56
N GLY A 10 6.79 0.90 -7.60
CA GLY A 10 6.79 0.41 -6.22
C GLY A 10 6.01 -0.89 -6.06
N TYR A 11 6.05 -1.47 -4.85
CA TYR A 11 5.45 -2.77 -4.53
C TYR A 11 3.96 -2.86 -4.91
N ILE A 12 3.09 -2.04 -4.28
CA ILE A 12 1.64 -2.10 -4.52
C ILE A 12 1.30 -1.56 -5.93
N GLY A 13 2.01 -0.51 -6.35
CA GLY A 13 1.79 0.12 -7.65
C GLY A 13 2.06 -0.84 -8.81
N SER A 14 3.14 -1.59 -8.80
CA SER A 14 3.47 -2.57 -9.85
C SER A 14 2.43 -3.69 -9.94
N HIS A 15 1.95 -4.21 -8.80
CA HIS A 15 0.87 -5.20 -8.79
C HIS A 15 -0.42 -4.64 -9.38
N THR A 16 -0.76 -3.38 -9.07
CA THR A 16 -1.92 -2.71 -9.67
C THR A 16 -1.75 -2.51 -11.18
N VAL A 17 -0.55 -2.19 -11.64
CA VAL A 17 -0.23 -2.09 -13.09
C VAL A 17 -0.44 -3.42 -13.80
N TYR A 18 0.04 -4.54 -13.21
CA TYR A 18 -0.14 -5.88 -13.78
C TYR A 18 -1.63 -6.24 -13.89
N GLU A 19 -2.38 -6.07 -12.81
CA GLU A 19 -3.83 -6.36 -12.78
C GLU A 19 -4.64 -5.47 -13.75
N LEU A 20 -4.28 -4.19 -13.92
CA LEU A 20 -4.91 -3.29 -14.91
C LEU A 20 -4.66 -3.77 -16.34
N ILE A 21 -3.42 -4.17 -16.66
CA ILE A 21 -3.05 -4.66 -17.99
C ILE A 21 -3.73 -6.00 -18.26
N ASP A 22 -3.82 -6.90 -17.29
CA ASP A 22 -4.53 -8.17 -17.41
C ASP A 22 -6.05 -7.96 -17.60
N ALA A 23 -6.60 -6.88 -17.05
CA ALA A 23 -7.97 -6.42 -17.31
C ALA A 23 -8.13 -5.68 -18.65
N GLY A 24 -7.09 -5.61 -19.50
CA GLY A 24 -7.13 -4.99 -20.84
C GLY A 24 -7.09 -3.46 -20.83
N ARG A 25 -6.68 -2.82 -19.73
CA ARG A 25 -6.55 -1.36 -19.65
C ARG A 25 -5.23 -0.87 -20.24
N GLU A 26 -5.23 0.30 -20.86
CA GLU A 26 -4.02 1.04 -21.20
C GLU A 26 -3.48 1.71 -19.93
N VAL A 27 -2.19 1.52 -19.65
CA VAL A 27 -1.57 2.02 -18.42
C VAL A 27 -0.35 2.87 -18.73
N VAL A 28 -0.31 4.04 -18.10
CA VAL A 28 0.86 4.92 -18.02
C VAL A 28 1.38 4.86 -16.59
N VAL A 29 2.66 4.59 -16.42
CA VAL A 29 3.34 4.58 -15.12
C VAL A 29 4.22 5.80 -15.02
N ALA A 30 4.15 6.52 -13.90
CA ALA A 30 5.10 7.55 -13.55
C ALA A 30 5.70 7.28 -12.17
N ASP A 31 7.04 7.27 -12.09
CA ASP A 31 7.79 6.94 -10.88
C ASP A 31 9.17 7.62 -10.93
N ASN A 32 9.71 8.07 -9.80
CA ASN A 32 11.05 8.65 -9.75
C ASN A 32 12.15 7.60 -9.51
N LEU A 33 11.75 6.34 -9.26
CA LEU A 33 12.62 5.21 -8.94
C LEU A 33 13.47 5.39 -7.65
N GLN A 34 13.03 6.27 -6.75
CA GLN A 34 13.73 6.46 -5.46
C GLN A 34 13.62 5.22 -4.57
N THR A 35 12.47 4.55 -4.59
CA THR A 35 12.20 3.32 -3.82
C THR A 35 11.57 2.23 -4.69
N GLY A 36 11.13 2.57 -5.91
CA GLY A 36 10.62 1.65 -6.90
C GLY A 36 11.74 1.11 -7.81
N PHE A 37 11.41 0.05 -8.55
CA PHE A 37 12.35 -0.63 -9.44
C PHE A 37 11.84 -0.58 -10.88
N ARG A 38 12.71 -0.17 -11.82
CA ARG A 38 12.34 -0.17 -13.24
C ARG A 38 11.92 -1.56 -13.73
N ALA A 39 12.57 -2.62 -13.20
CA ALA A 39 12.26 -4.01 -13.50
C ALA A 39 10.86 -4.47 -13.02
N ALA A 40 10.25 -3.78 -12.05
CA ALA A 40 8.89 -4.05 -11.58
C ALA A 40 7.80 -3.49 -12.54
N VAL A 41 8.15 -2.60 -13.45
CA VAL A 41 7.20 -2.00 -14.39
C VAL A 41 6.87 -2.99 -15.50
N HIS A 42 5.58 -3.27 -15.67
CA HIS A 42 5.11 -4.19 -16.71
C HIS A 42 5.52 -3.72 -18.11
N PRO A 43 6.06 -4.61 -18.99
CA PRO A 43 6.62 -4.21 -20.29
C PRO A 43 5.62 -3.58 -21.27
N LYS A 44 4.31 -3.81 -21.08
CA LYS A 44 3.26 -3.16 -21.89
C LYS A 44 2.85 -1.78 -21.38
N ALA A 45 3.27 -1.36 -20.18
CA ALA A 45 2.98 -0.02 -19.67
C ALA A 45 3.94 1.01 -20.28
N LYS A 46 3.42 2.18 -20.64
CA LYS A 46 4.30 3.33 -20.90
C LYS A 46 4.90 3.81 -19.59
N PHE A 47 6.17 4.12 -19.60
CA PHE A 47 6.89 4.54 -18.40
C PHE A 47 7.49 5.93 -18.55
N TYR A 48 7.21 6.79 -17.57
CA TYR A 48 7.78 8.12 -17.41
C TYR A 48 8.57 8.17 -16.10
N GLN A 49 9.87 8.40 -16.18
CA GLN A 49 10.67 8.66 -14.98
C GLN A 49 10.53 10.13 -14.62
N LEU A 50 9.74 10.42 -13.58
CA LEU A 50 9.52 11.78 -13.10
C LEU A 50 9.21 11.79 -11.59
N ASP A 51 9.46 12.93 -10.97
CA ASP A 51 9.07 13.21 -9.60
C ASP A 51 7.72 13.96 -9.58
N ILE A 52 6.80 13.54 -8.72
CA ILE A 52 5.47 14.19 -8.59
C ILE A 52 5.55 15.65 -8.13
N ARG A 53 6.70 16.10 -7.61
CA ARG A 53 6.95 17.49 -7.24
C ARG A 53 7.35 18.36 -8.44
N ASP A 54 7.69 17.75 -9.57
CA ASP A 54 8.00 18.45 -10.81
C ASP A 54 6.72 18.69 -11.63
N LYS A 55 6.14 19.90 -11.45
CA LYS A 55 4.95 20.31 -12.18
C LYS A 55 5.13 20.29 -13.70
N GLY A 56 6.30 20.70 -14.20
CA GLY A 56 6.57 20.75 -15.64
C GLY A 56 6.60 19.36 -16.26
N ALA A 57 7.18 18.37 -15.56
CA ALA A 57 7.17 16.98 -16.00
C ALA A 57 5.75 16.38 -15.98
N LEU A 58 4.96 16.64 -14.93
CA LEU A 58 3.56 16.21 -14.87
C LEU A 58 2.71 16.83 -15.98
N ASP A 59 2.82 18.13 -16.22
CA ASP A 59 2.09 18.80 -17.29
C ASP A 59 2.45 18.25 -18.67
N THR A 60 3.72 17.96 -18.90
CA THR A 60 4.20 17.32 -20.13
C THR A 60 3.56 15.94 -20.31
N LEU A 61 3.47 15.13 -19.24
CA LEU A 61 2.82 13.83 -19.28
C LEU A 61 1.32 13.97 -19.59
N PHE A 62 0.59 14.86 -18.90
CA PHE A 62 -0.85 15.07 -19.14
C PHE A 62 -1.16 15.62 -20.53
N GLN A 63 -0.24 16.37 -21.14
CA GLN A 63 -0.36 16.84 -22.53
C GLN A 63 -0.12 15.71 -23.54
N ALA A 64 0.79 14.78 -23.23
CA ALA A 64 1.16 13.69 -24.13
C ALA A 64 0.17 12.51 -24.08
N GLU A 65 -0.49 12.31 -22.95
CA GLU A 65 -1.32 11.13 -22.68
C GLU A 65 -2.77 11.51 -22.39
N HIS A 66 -3.72 10.78 -22.99
CA HIS A 66 -5.15 10.94 -22.70
C HIS A 66 -5.51 10.16 -21.43
N ILE A 67 -5.36 10.79 -20.27
CA ILE A 67 -5.61 10.17 -18.95
C ILE A 67 -7.09 10.31 -18.58
N GLU A 68 -7.74 9.19 -18.23
CA GLU A 68 -9.15 9.18 -17.76
C GLU A 68 -9.26 9.14 -16.23
N GLY A 69 -8.21 8.70 -15.54
CA GLY A 69 -8.15 8.64 -14.09
C GLY A 69 -6.77 8.32 -13.58
N VAL A 70 -6.54 8.62 -12.32
CA VAL A 70 -5.25 8.49 -11.63
C VAL A 70 -5.37 7.50 -10.48
N ILE A 71 -4.39 6.61 -10.32
CA ILE A 71 -4.18 5.83 -9.09
C ILE A 71 -2.86 6.30 -8.49
N HIS A 72 -2.91 6.79 -7.25
CA HIS A 72 -1.79 7.48 -6.63
C HIS A 72 -1.20 6.69 -5.46
N PHE A 73 -0.07 6.02 -5.72
CA PHE A 73 0.74 5.31 -4.72
C PHE A 73 2.00 6.08 -4.31
N ALA A 74 2.48 7.01 -5.15
CA ALA A 74 3.76 7.69 -4.93
C ALA A 74 3.78 8.44 -3.59
N ALA A 75 4.52 7.89 -2.62
CA ALA A 75 4.67 8.46 -1.29
C ALA A 75 5.86 7.81 -0.56
N SER A 76 6.47 8.54 0.36
CA SER A 76 7.31 7.95 1.41
C SER A 76 6.41 7.29 2.44
N SER A 77 6.68 6.03 2.86
CA SER A 77 5.76 5.20 3.63
C SER A 77 6.33 4.60 4.92
N GLN A 78 7.59 4.86 5.24
CA GLN A 78 8.24 4.30 6.43
C GLN A 78 7.87 5.10 7.69
N VAL A 79 7.04 4.50 8.57
CA VAL A 79 6.56 5.14 9.79
C VAL A 79 7.72 5.61 10.69
N GLY A 80 8.74 4.76 10.90
CA GLY A 80 9.89 5.09 11.72
C GLY A 80 10.70 6.28 11.17
N GLU A 81 10.98 6.28 9.87
CA GLU A 81 11.67 7.39 9.20
C GLU A 81 10.86 8.69 9.31
N SER A 82 9.53 8.62 9.19
CA SER A 82 8.68 9.80 9.28
C SER A 82 8.77 10.55 10.61
N MET A 83 9.15 9.86 11.68
CA MET A 83 9.33 10.45 13.01
C MET A 83 10.70 11.11 13.16
N SER A 84 11.70 10.68 12.41
CA SER A 84 13.06 11.26 12.44
C SER A 84 13.27 12.34 11.37
N ASP A 85 12.59 12.23 10.22
CA ASP A 85 12.66 13.20 9.11
C ASP A 85 11.24 13.59 8.61
N PRO A 86 10.47 14.31 9.43
CA PRO A 86 9.09 14.67 9.07
C PRO A 86 9.02 15.60 7.84
N LEU A 87 9.99 16.48 7.64
CA LEU A 87 9.95 17.45 6.53
C LEU A 87 10.06 16.76 5.17
N LYS A 88 10.82 15.68 5.05
CA LYS A 88 10.86 14.82 3.87
C LYS A 88 9.45 14.29 3.53
N TYR A 89 8.68 13.88 4.54
CA TYR A 89 7.31 13.37 4.36
C TYR A 89 6.33 14.46 3.94
N TYR A 90 6.41 15.65 4.52
CA TYR A 90 5.59 16.78 4.10
C TYR A 90 5.93 17.24 2.67
N ASP A 91 7.22 17.30 2.31
CA ASP A 91 7.64 17.69 0.97
C ASP A 91 7.23 16.62 -0.07
N ASN A 92 7.59 15.37 0.15
CA ASN A 92 7.30 14.32 -0.82
C ASN A 92 5.79 14.02 -0.91
N ASN A 93 5.13 13.76 0.22
CA ASN A 93 3.75 13.28 0.23
C ASN A 93 2.76 14.43 0.01
N LEU A 94 2.79 15.45 0.87
CA LEU A 94 1.79 16.50 0.84
C LEU A 94 2.03 17.51 -0.29
N HIS A 95 3.24 18.05 -0.40
CA HIS A 95 3.58 18.98 -1.48
C HIS A 95 3.52 18.28 -2.85
N GLY A 96 4.07 17.08 -3.01
CA GLY A 96 3.97 16.32 -4.25
C GLY A 96 2.51 16.09 -4.68
N THR A 97 1.63 15.69 -3.76
CA THR A 97 0.20 15.55 -4.05
C THR A 97 -0.45 16.88 -4.41
N MET A 98 -0.07 17.99 -3.76
CA MET A 98 -0.57 19.32 -4.12
C MET A 98 -0.19 19.68 -5.55
N VAL A 99 1.03 19.40 -5.99
CA VAL A 99 1.50 19.64 -7.37
C VAL A 99 0.71 18.77 -8.35
N LEU A 100 0.52 17.48 -8.04
CA LEU A 100 -0.30 16.56 -8.84
C LEU A 100 -1.73 17.09 -9.03
N LEU A 101 -2.40 17.47 -7.94
CA LEU A 101 -3.79 17.95 -8.00
C LEU A 101 -3.92 19.25 -8.81
N LYS A 102 -2.93 20.14 -8.76
CA LYS A 102 -2.88 21.33 -9.63
C LYS A 102 -2.82 20.94 -11.11
N SER A 103 -1.90 20.03 -11.48
CA SER A 103 -1.80 19.54 -12.85
C SER A 103 -3.08 18.82 -13.30
N MET A 104 -3.68 17.98 -12.46
CA MET A 104 -4.96 17.33 -12.78
C MET A 104 -6.07 18.33 -13.09
N VAL A 105 -6.24 19.36 -12.25
CA VAL A 105 -7.25 20.43 -12.46
C VAL A 105 -6.98 21.19 -13.75
N GLU A 106 -5.74 21.59 -14.02
CA GLU A 106 -5.35 22.34 -15.23
C GLU A 106 -5.57 21.53 -16.52
N HIS A 107 -5.42 20.18 -16.47
CA HIS A 107 -5.58 19.30 -17.62
C HIS A 107 -6.96 18.59 -17.67
N GLY A 108 -7.89 18.92 -16.78
CA GLY A 108 -9.26 18.42 -16.80
C GLY A 108 -9.38 16.94 -16.40
N VAL A 109 -8.42 16.40 -15.67
CA VAL A 109 -8.48 15.03 -15.10
C VAL A 109 -9.11 15.10 -13.72
N ASP A 110 -10.31 14.56 -13.58
CA ASP A 110 -11.18 14.78 -12.42
C ASP A 110 -11.38 13.54 -11.53
N LYS A 111 -10.64 12.44 -11.75
CA LYS A 111 -10.80 11.20 -10.99
C LYS A 111 -9.49 10.71 -10.42
N ILE A 112 -9.47 10.43 -9.11
CA ILE A 112 -8.28 9.90 -8.43
C ILE A 112 -8.67 8.84 -7.39
N VAL A 113 -7.99 7.70 -7.43
CA VAL A 113 -7.95 6.72 -6.35
C VAL A 113 -6.65 6.92 -5.57
N PHE A 114 -6.78 7.15 -4.29
CA PHE A 114 -5.66 7.46 -3.41
C PHE A 114 -5.34 6.29 -2.47
N SER A 115 -4.12 5.83 -2.53
CA SER A 115 -3.53 4.90 -1.58
C SER A 115 -3.32 5.60 -0.24
N SER A 116 -4.32 5.54 0.65
CA SER A 116 -4.25 6.04 2.01
C SER A 116 -3.73 4.95 2.96
N THR A 117 -3.97 5.10 4.24
CA THR A 117 -3.46 4.18 5.26
C THR A 117 -4.36 4.13 6.48
N ALA A 118 -4.40 2.98 7.14
CA ALA A 118 -5.00 2.86 8.45
C ALA A 118 -4.24 3.62 9.57
N ALA A 119 -2.99 4.04 9.33
CA ALA A 119 -2.25 4.91 10.25
C ALA A 119 -2.94 6.28 10.49
N THR A 120 -3.91 6.66 9.65
CA THR A 120 -4.76 7.84 9.86
C THR A 120 -5.62 7.73 11.13
N TYR A 121 -5.96 6.54 11.58
CA TYR A 121 -6.78 6.32 12.79
C TYR A 121 -5.97 6.49 14.09
N GLY A 122 -4.67 6.24 14.06
CA GLY A 122 -3.83 6.22 15.27
C GLY A 122 -4.18 5.02 16.16
N GLU A 123 -4.47 5.29 17.46
CA GLU A 123 -4.91 4.26 18.40
C GLU A 123 -6.45 4.14 18.34
N PRO A 124 -6.97 3.00 17.87
CA PRO A 124 -8.41 2.84 17.70
C PRO A 124 -9.13 2.66 19.04
N GLU A 125 -10.30 3.31 19.20
CA GLU A 125 -11.17 3.12 20.37
C GLU A 125 -11.93 1.78 20.32
N ARG A 126 -12.08 1.19 19.12
CA ARG A 126 -12.74 -0.10 18.87
C ARG A 126 -12.07 -0.90 17.78
N VAL A 127 -12.30 -2.22 17.79
CA VAL A 127 -11.84 -3.17 16.75
C VAL A 127 -13.02 -4.08 16.41
N PRO A 128 -13.37 -4.30 15.11
CA PRO A 128 -12.71 -3.74 13.92
C PRO A 128 -12.97 -2.24 13.73
N ILE A 129 -12.00 -1.55 13.12
CA ILE A 129 -12.06 -0.11 12.83
C ILE A 129 -13.02 0.12 11.66
N LEU A 130 -13.88 1.12 11.76
CA LEU A 130 -14.80 1.55 10.71
C LEU A 130 -14.34 2.88 10.08
N GLU A 131 -14.87 3.21 8.89
CA GLU A 131 -14.47 4.42 8.16
C GLU A 131 -14.91 5.73 8.84
N ASP A 132 -15.95 5.68 9.68
CA ASP A 132 -16.45 6.80 10.48
C ASP A 132 -15.75 6.99 11.84
N ASP A 133 -14.82 6.10 12.18
CA ASP A 133 -14.01 6.25 13.38
C ASP A 133 -13.11 7.48 13.31
N LYS A 134 -12.80 8.04 14.49
CA LYS A 134 -11.94 9.22 14.59
C LYS A 134 -10.58 8.96 13.94
N THR A 135 -10.11 9.95 13.20
CA THR A 135 -8.76 9.95 12.64
C THR A 135 -7.85 10.86 13.45
N VAL A 136 -6.96 10.25 14.25
CA VAL A 136 -6.00 10.93 15.12
C VAL A 136 -4.63 10.26 14.96
N PRO A 137 -3.91 10.56 13.86
CA PRO A 137 -2.62 9.93 13.58
C PRO A 137 -1.61 10.13 14.72
N THR A 138 -0.88 9.08 15.05
CA THR A 138 0.18 9.11 16.09
C THR A 138 1.59 9.26 15.50
N ASN A 139 1.70 9.36 14.18
CA ASN A 139 2.97 9.51 13.47
C ASN A 139 2.84 10.44 12.26
N CYS A 140 3.99 10.99 11.82
CA CYS A 140 4.03 11.95 10.73
C CYS A 140 3.55 11.38 9.39
N TYR A 141 3.86 10.11 9.08
CA TYR A 141 3.35 9.45 7.87
C TYR A 141 1.81 9.43 7.84
N GLY A 142 1.15 8.95 8.90
CA GLY A 142 -0.31 8.95 9.00
C GLY A 142 -0.90 10.36 8.91
N GLN A 143 -0.23 11.35 9.53
CA GLN A 143 -0.65 12.75 9.48
C GLN A 143 -0.57 13.30 8.03
N THR A 144 0.49 13.00 7.27
CA THR A 144 0.58 13.46 5.88
C THR A 144 -0.49 12.81 5.00
N LYS A 145 -0.77 11.51 5.18
CA LYS A 145 -1.83 10.82 4.44
C LYS A 145 -3.22 11.39 4.73
N LEU A 146 -3.54 11.66 6.00
CA LEU A 146 -4.80 12.30 6.38
C LEU A 146 -4.91 13.72 5.80
N ALA A 147 -3.83 14.50 5.82
CA ALA A 147 -3.81 15.82 5.22
C ALA A 147 -4.05 15.78 3.70
N MET A 148 -3.54 14.74 3.00
CA MET A 148 -3.81 14.52 1.57
C MET A 148 -5.29 14.20 1.32
N GLU A 149 -5.95 13.36 2.16
CA GLU A 149 -7.40 13.13 2.08
C GLU A 149 -8.20 14.43 2.23
N HIS A 150 -7.86 15.24 3.23
CA HIS A 150 -8.50 16.54 3.45
C HIS A 150 -8.30 17.50 2.27
N MET A 151 -7.09 17.53 1.68
CA MET A 151 -6.78 18.34 0.50
C MET A 151 -7.66 17.92 -0.69
N MET A 152 -7.78 16.63 -0.97
CA MET A 152 -8.65 16.11 -2.03
C MET A 152 -10.12 16.52 -1.80
N GLY A 153 -10.59 16.50 -0.55
CA GLY A 153 -11.93 16.96 -0.19
C GLY A 153 -12.17 18.44 -0.49
N TRP A 154 -11.19 19.30 -0.28
CA TRP A 154 -11.29 20.73 -0.63
C TRP A 154 -11.18 20.97 -2.14
N VAL A 155 -10.30 20.25 -2.84
CA VAL A 155 -10.20 20.30 -4.31
C VAL A 155 -11.48 19.80 -4.97
N SER A 156 -12.09 18.76 -4.41
CA SER A 156 -13.40 18.27 -4.85
C SER A 156 -14.48 19.36 -4.81
N LYS A 157 -14.60 20.05 -3.68
CA LYS A 157 -15.59 21.13 -3.50
C LYS A 157 -15.34 22.33 -4.44
N ALA A 158 -14.07 22.66 -4.71
CA ALA A 158 -13.71 23.84 -5.50
C ALA A 158 -13.67 23.56 -7.01
N HIS A 159 -13.29 22.37 -7.42
CA HIS A 159 -12.98 22.04 -8.82
C HIS A 159 -13.66 20.76 -9.33
N GLY A 160 -14.54 20.12 -8.54
CA GLY A 160 -15.28 18.94 -8.97
C GLY A 160 -14.44 17.65 -9.04
N LEU A 161 -13.26 17.61 -8.41
CA LEU A 161 -12.47 16.37 -8.30
C LEU A 161 -13.31 15.28 -7.63
N ARG A 162 -13.32 14.09 -8.20
CA ARG A 162 -13.88 12.88 -7.58
C ARG A 162 -12.78 11.99 -7.08
N TYR A 163 -12.85 11.57 -5.84
CA TYR A 163 -11.80 10.76 -5.24
C TYR A 163 -12.33 9.61 -4.40
N VAL A 164 -11.56 8.54 -4.36
CA VAL A 164 -11.68 7.46 -3.38
C VAL A 164 -10.36 7.33 -2.64
N ALA A 165 -10.41 7.36 -1.30
CA ALA A 165 -9.27 7.03 -0.45
C ALA A 165 -9.42 5.59 0.09
N LEU A 166 -8.40 4.77 -0.11
CA LEU A 166 -8.36 3.39 0.38
C LEU A 166 -7.42 3.31 1.58
N ARG A 167 -7.98 3.03 2.77
CA ARG A 167 -7.22 2.88 4.02
C ARG A 167 -6.98 1.41 4.30
N TYR A 168 -5.73 1.00 4.34
CA TYR A 168 -5.34 -0.39 4.60
C TYR A 168 -4.12 -0.48 5.51
N PHE A 169 -3.84 -1.68 6.02
CA PHE A 169 -2.74 -1.95 6.93
C PHE A 169 -1.54 -2.54 6.20
N ASN A 170 -1.30 -3.84 6.37
CA ASN A 170 -0.10 -4.47 5.86
C ASN A 170 -0.39 -5.18 4.53
N ALA A 171 0.00 -4.57 3.43
CA ALA A 171 0.07 -5.25 2.16
C ALA A 171 1.16 -6.33 2.21
N CYS A 172 0.90 -7.50 1.65
CA CYS A 172 1.82 -8.63 1.71
C CYS A 172 1.56 -9.62 0.58
N GLY A 173 2.48 -10.56 0.39
CA GLY A 173 2.40 -11.53 -0.69
C GLY A 173 3.14 -11.09 -1.95
N ALA A 174 2.97 -11.85 -3.02
CA ALA A 174 3.55 -11.56 -4.32
C ALA A 174 2.59 -11.97 -5.45
N HIS A 175 2.80 -11.42 -6.64
CA HIS A 175 1.97 -11.70 -7.80
C HIS A 175 2.06 -13.18 -8.22
N PRO A 176 0.95 -13.83 -8.58
CA PRO A 176 0.94 -15.25 -8.97
C PRO A 176 1.83 -15.58 -10.16
N SER A 177 2.14 -14.61 -11.03
CA SER A 177 3.06 -14.80 -12.15
C SER A 177 4.50 -15.05 -11.71
N GLY A 178 4.87 -14.70 -10.46
CA GLY A 178 6.26 -14.72 -9.98
C GLY A 178 7.15 -13.62 -10.58
N ALA A 179 6.61 -12.71 -11.39
CA ALA A 179 7.38 -11.66 -12.03
C ALA A 179 7.66 -10.46 -11.10
N ILE A 180 6.78 -10.23 -10.13
CA ILE A 180 6.89 -9.11 -9.19
C ILE A 180 6.53 -9.52 -7.77
N GLY A 181 7.17 -8.88 -6.81
CA GLY A 181 6.95 -9.07 -5.37
C GLY A 181 7.49 -7.91 -4.57
N GLU A 182 7.56 -8.06 -3.26
CA GLU A 182 8.02 -7.01 -2.35
C GLU A 182 9.54 -6.96 -2.30
N ALA A 183 10.10 -5.76 -2.54
CA ALA A 183 11.54 -5.52 -2.46
C ALA A 183 11.79 -4.10 -1.94
N HIS A 184 11.91 -3.95 -0.63
CA HIS A 184 12.21 -2.67 0.00
C HIS A 184 13.67 -2.63 0.50
N ASN A 185 14.28 -1.47 0.43
CA ASN A 185 15.60 -1.23 1.01
C ASN A 185 15.62 0.11 1.77
N PRO A 186 15.72 0.09 3.13
CA PRO A 186 15.73 -1.10 4.00
C PRO A 186 14.35 -1.78 4.10
N GLU A 187 14.35 -3.10 4.35
CA GLU A 187 13.11 -3.84 4.59
C GLU A 187 12.68 -3.72 6.06
N THR A 188 11.40 -3.38 6.29
CA THR A 188 10.83 -3.15 7.61
C THR A 188 9.54 -3.93 7.89
N HIS A 189 8.97 -4.59 6.87
CA HIS A 189 7.73 -5.33 6.99
C HIS A 189 7.96 -6.75 7.53
N LEU A 190 6.99 -7.24 8.32
CA LEU A 190 7.15 -8.46 9.11
C LEU A 190 7.39 -9.71 8.25
N ILE A 191 6.54 -9.95 7.23
CA ILE A 191 6.63 -11.17 6.42
C ILE A 191 7.97 -11.25 5.66
N PRO A 192 8.43 -10.22 4.94
CA PRO A 192 9.77 -10.22 4.36
C PRO A 192 10.89 -10.47 5.37
N ILE A 193 10.86 -9.80 6.54
CA ILE A 193 11.85 -9.99 7.60
C ILE A 193 11.88 -11.44 8.09
N ILE A 194 10.73 -12.08 8.25
CA ILE A 194 10.64 -13.49 8.62
C ILE A 194 11.27 -14.36 7.53
N LEU A 195 11.00 -14.08 6.26
CA LEU A 195 11.48 -14.86 5.12
C LEU A 195 12.98 -14.67 4.83
N GLN A 196 13.60 -13.60 5.31
CA GLN A 196 15.06 -13.43 5.29
C GLN A 196 15.78 -14.51 6.11
N VAL A 197 15.13 -15.12 7.12
CA VAL A 197 15.75 -16.16 7.94
C VAL A 197 16.01 -17.46 7.14
N PRO A 198 15.02 -18.07 6.48
CA PRO A 198 15.26 -19.25 5.64
C PRO A 198 16.12 -18.96 4.40
N LEU A 199 16.29 -17.70 4.00
CA LEU A 199 17.25 -17.28 2.96
C LEU A 199 18.69 -17.15 3.49
N GLY A 200 18.92 -17.32 4.79
CA GLY A 200 20.23 -17.17 5.41
C GLY A 200 20.71 -15.72 5.55
N GLN A 201 19.83 -14.75 5.32
CA GLN A 201 20.15 -13.29 5.39
C GLN A 201 19.97 -12.73 6.80
N ARG A 202 19.34 -13.50 7.70
CA ARG A 202 19.07 -13.13 9.10
C ARG A 202 19.11 -14.37 9.99
N GLU A 203 19.65 -14.25 11.19
CA GLU A 203 19.75 -15.36 12.14
C GLU A 203 18.42 -15.70 12.82
N ALA A 204 17.63 -14.69 13.17
CA ALA A 204 16.38 -14.84 13.91
C ALA A 204 15.44 -13.65 13.70
N VAL A 205 14.17 -13.85 14.01
CA VAL A 205 13.13 -12.80 14.05
C VAL A 205 13.02 -12.25 15.47
N SER A 206 12.81 -10.93 15.61
CA SER A 206 12.45 -10.30 16.88
C SER A 206 10.93 -10.14 16.99
N ILE A 207 10.33 -10.69 18.04
CA ILE A 207 8.92 -10.50 18.42
C ILE A 207 8.89 -9.38 19.47
N PHE A 208 8.30 -8.24 19.13
CA PHE A 208 8.27 -7.06 19.99
C PHE A 208 7.06 -7.09 20.93
N GLY A 209 7.29 -7.55 22.17
CA GLY A 209 6.30 -7.79 23.20
C GLY A 209 5.62 -9.14 23.10
N ASP A 210 5.41 -9.78 24.27
CA ASP A 210 4.73 -11.06 24.43
C ASP A 210 3.71 -11.03 25.59
N ASP A 211 3.36 -9.82 26.02
CA ASP A 211 2.48 -9.52 27.15
C ASP A 211 1.27 -8.65 26.76
N TYR A 212 0.94 -8.57 25.45
CA TYR A 212 -0.28 -7.90 24.97
C TYR A 212 -1.54 -8.67 25.38
N PRO A 213 -2.69 -7.98 25.59
CA PRO A 213 -3.96 -8.64 25.92
C PRO A 213 -4.58 -9.31 24.66
N THR A 214 -3.86 -10.29 24.12
CA THR A 214 -4.21 -11.07 22.93
C THR A 214 -4.10 -12.55 23.24
N LYS A 215 -4.57 -13.43 22.35
CA LYS A 215 -4.61 -14.89 22.58
C LYS A 215 -3.26 -15.54 22.87
N ASP A 216 -2.15 -14.94 22.40
CA ASP A 216 -0.81 -15.49 22.54
C ASP A 216 0.22 -14.50 23.08
N GLY A 217 -0.25 -13.31 23.48
CA GLY A 217 0.57 -12.24 24.04
C GLY A 217 1.25 -11.36 23.00
N THR A 218 1.17 -11.67 21.69
CA THR A 218 1.75 -10.84 20.65
C THR A 218 0.70 -9.97 19.97
N CYS A 219 1.10 -8.85 19.37
CA CYS A 219 0.14 -7.95 18.73
C CYS A 219 -0.54 -8.58 17.51
N ILE A 220 -1.78 -8.15 17.25
CA ILE A 220 -2.58 -8.59 16.09
C ILE A 220 -2.54 -7.51 15.03
N ARG A 221 -2.30 -7.91 13.79
CA ARG A 221 -2.32 -7.04 12.61
C ARG A 221 -3.19 -7.63 11.52
N ASP A 222 -3.76 -6.75 10.72
CA ASP A 222 -4.47 -7.12 9.52
C ASP A 222 -3.50 -7.20 8.34
N TYR A 223 -3.55 -8.31 7.61
CA TYR A 223 -2.71 -8.59 6.44
C TYR A 223 -3.60 -8.76 5.22
N ILE A 224 -3.29 -8.04 4.17
CA ILE A 224 -4.03 -8.08 2.92
C ILE A 224 -3.10 -8.47 1.78
N HIS A 225 -3.51 -9.44 0.98
CA HIS A 225 -2.72 -9.84 -0.17
C HIS A 225 -2.65 -8.70 -1.19
N VAL A 226 -1.46 -8.41 -1.67
CA VAL A 226 -1.19 -7.26 -2.56
C VAL A 226 -2.01 -7.31 -3.85
N THR A 227 -2.32 -8.50 -4.38
CA THR A 227 -3.21 -8.66 -5.56
C THR A 227 -4.65 -8.30 -5.23
N ASP A 228 -5.18 -8.69 -4.06
CA ASP A 228 -6.53 -8.30 -3.61
C ASP A 228 -6.61 -6.78 -3.38
N LEU A 229 -5.53 -6.20 -2.88
CA LEU A 229 -5.41 -4.76 -2.72
C LEU A 229 -5.39 -4.04 -4.10
N ALA A 230 -4.65 -4.57 -5.06
CA ALA A 230 -4.65 -4.05 -6.44
C ALA A 230 -6.06 -4.08 -7.05
N GLN A 231 -6.79 -5.18 -6.89
CA GLN A 231 -8.19 -5.30 -7.34
C GLN A 231 -9.10 -4.27 -6.68
N ALA A 232 -8.92 -3.97 -5.39
CA ALA A 232 -9.69 -2.92 -4.71
C ALA A 232 -9.45 -1.53 -5.33
N HIS A 233 -8.20 -1.21 -5.72
CA HIS A 233 -7.89 0.04 -6.42
C HIS A 233 -8.56 0.14 -7.79
N ILE A 234 -8.60 -0.96 -8.54
CA ILE A 234 -9.29 -1.03 -9.84
C ILE A 234 -10.79 -0.82 -9.66
N LEU A 235 -11.41 -1.54 -8.74
CA LEU A 235 -12.84 -1.39 -8.44
C LEU A 235 -13.20 0.03 -7.98
N ALA A 236 -12.34 0.66 -7.18
CA ALA A 236 -12.52 2.04 -6.75
C ALA A 236 -12.42 3.04 -7.92
N LEU A 237 -11.52 2.79 -8.87
CA LEU A 237 -11.43 3.58 -10.09
C LEU A 237 -12.68 3.38 -10.97
N ASP A 238 -13.08 2.14 -11.18
CA ASP A 238 -14.31 1.83 -11.95
C ASP A 238 -15.56 2.45 -11.31
N TYR A 239 -15.65 2.45 -9.98
CA TYR A 239 -16.71 3.14 -9.25
C TYR A 239 -16.74 4.64 -9.59
N LEU A 240 -15.59 5.32 -9.61
CA LEU A 240 -15.51 6.75 -10.00
C LEU A 240 -15.83 6.95 -11.50
N LEU A 241 -15.34 6.08 -12.37
CA LEU A 241 -15.61 6.15 -13.82
C LEU A 241 -17.11 5.99 -14.12
N ASN A 242 -17.81 5.20 -13.31
CA ASN A 242 -19.26 5.00 -13.42
C ASN A 242 -20.10 6.06 -12.67
N GLY A 243 -19.48 7.17 -12.24
CA GLY A 243 -20.18 8.30 -11.65
C GLY A 243 -20.35 8.23 -10.12
N GLY A 244 -19.61 7.35 -9.45
CA GLY A 244 -19.61 7.24 -7.99
C GLY A 244 -19.14 8.52 -7.30
N ASP A 245 -19.67 8.74 -6.08
CA ASP A 245 -19.33 9.89 -5.24
C ASP A 245 -18.00 9.71 -4.52
N ASN A 246 -17.47 10.81 -3.97
CA ASN A 246 -16.30 10.78 -3.09
C ASN A 246 -16.50 9.82 -1.93
N ASN A 247 -15.50 9.00 -1.67
CA ASN A 247 -15.62 8.00 -0.62
C ASN A 247 -14.28 7.66 0.04
N VAL A 248 -14.39 7.04 1.21
CA VAL A 248 -13.29 6.40 1.92
C VAL A 248 -13.70 4.95 2.18
N PHE A 249 -12.79 4.01 1.94
CA PHE A 249 -13.00 2.60 2.23
C PHE A 249 -11.83 2.03 3.00
N ASN A 250 -12.15 1.25 4.04
CA ASN A 250 -11.18 0.41 4.70
C ASN A 250 -11.01 -0.90 3.91
N LEU A 251 -9.76 -1.37 3.84
CA LEU A 251 -9.43 -2.66 3.25
C LEU A 251 -8.61 -3.48 4.24
N GLY A 252 -9.11 -4.64 4.58
CA GLY A 252 -8.49 -5.61 5.47
C GLY A 252 -9.13 -6.98 5.29
N ASN A 253 -8.59 -8.01 5.91
CA ASN A 253 -9.23 -9.33 5.92
C ASN A 253 -10.27 -9.48 7.03
N GLY A 254 -10.34 -8.51 7.97
CA GLY A 254 -11.34 -8.45 9.04
C GLY A 254 -11.13 -9.45 10.19
N VAL A 255 -10.13 -10.30 10.13
CA VAL A 255 -9.82 -11.33 11.15
C VAL A 255 -8.59 -10.95 11.96
N GLY A 256 -7.53 -10.51 11.29
CA GLY A 256 -6.22 -10.24 11.88
C GLY A 256 -5.48 -11.50 12.31
N PHE A 257 -4.15 -11.41 12.33
CA PHE A 257 -3.27 -12.49 12.76
C PHE A 257 -2.25 -11.98 13.76
N THR A 258 -1.91 -12.80 14.76
CA THR A 258 -0.84 -12.49 15.71
C THR A 258 0.53 -12.63 15.04
N VAL A 259 1.54 -11.95 15.59
CA VAL A 259 2.92 -12.10 15.09
C VAL A 259 3.41 -13.55 15.19
N LYS A 260 3.06 -14.26 16.26
CA LYS A 260 3.39 -15.71 16.41
C LYS A 260 2.75 -16.55 15.33
N GLU A 261 1.46 -16.33 15.01
CA GLU A 261 0.79 -17.05 13.91
C GLU A 261 1.49 -16.85 12.57
N VAL A 262 1.92 -15.61 12.27
CA VAL A 262 2.67 -15.34 11.04
C VAL A 262 4.00 -16.10 11.01
N VAL A 263 4.73 -16.16 12.14
CA VAL A 263 5.98 -16.91 12.25
C VAL A 263 5.73 -18.41 12.08
N ASP A 264 4.67 -18.95 12.70
CA ASP A 264 4.36 -20.38 12.64
C ASP A 264 3.93 -20.82 11.23
N VAL A 265 3.14 -20.01 10.55
CA VAL A 265 2.80 -20.23 9.14
C VAL A 265 4.04 -20.18 8.25
N ALA A 266 4.93 -19.21 8.48
CA ALA A 266 6.17 -19.12 7.71
C ALA A 266 7.08 -20.37 7.94
N ARG A 267 7.15 -20.91 9.16
CA ARG A 267 7.82 -22.18 9.46
C ARG A 267 7.24 -23.34 8.65
N ALA A 268 5.92 -23.45 8.65
CA ALA A 268 5.22 -24.52 7.91
C ALA A 268 5.44 -24.38 6.39
N VAL A 269 5.33 -23.17 5.83
CA VAL A 269 5.47 -22.90 4.39
C VAL A 269 6.91 -23.11 3.91
N THR A 270 7.89 -22.67 4.69
CA THR A 270 9.31 -22.72 4.28
C THR A 270 9.99 -24.05 4.63
N GLY A 271 9.44 -24.80 5.59
CA GLY A 271 10.10 -25.97 6.18
C GLY A 271 11.31 -25.64 7.06
N HIS A 272 11.53 -24.34 7.36
CA HIS A 272 12.67 -23.87 8.15
C HIS A 272 12.23 -23.57 9.59
N PRO A 273 13.05 -23.84 10.63
CA PRO A 273 12.68 -23.66 12.04
C PRO A 273 12.47 -22.20 12.45
N ILE A 274 12.95 -21.24 11.69
CA ILE A 274 12.86 -19.79 11.88
C ILE A 274 12.94 -19.42 13.39
N PRO A 275 14.15 -19.29 13.95
CA PRO A 275 14.34 -18.88 15.33
C PRO A 275 13.69 -17.52 15.60
N ALA A 276 12.99 -17.39 16.72
CA ALA A 276 12.34 -16.14 17.14
C ALA A 276 12.76 -15.79 18.56
N LYS A 277 13.04 -14.50 18.82
CA LYS A 277 13.46 -13.97 20.13
C LYS A 277 12.48 -12.89 20.54
N THR A 278 11.99 -12.93 21.79
CA THR A 278 11.21 -11.84 22.37
C THR A 278 12.10 -10.61 22.62
N ALA A 279 11.60 -9.45 22.26
CA ALA A 279 12.18 -8.15 22.51
C ALA A 279 11.16 -7.25 23.23
N PRO A 280 11.57 -6.18 23.90
CA PRO A 280 10.65 -5.21 24.51
C PRO A 280 9.63 -4.67 23.49
N ARG A 281 8.42 -4.31 23.97
CA ARG A 281 7.41 -3.66 23.11
C ARG A 281 7.97 -2.42 22.41
N ARG A 282 7.54 -2.16 21.20
CA ARG A 282 7.76 -0.87 20.55
C ARG A 282 6.83 0.16 21.19
N ALA A 283 7.35 1.35 21.46
CA ALA A 283 6.53 2.45 21.97
C ALA A 283 5.43 2.82 20.98
N GLY A 284 4.18 2.94 21.46
CA GLY A 284 3.03 3.31 20.64
C GLY A 284 2.45 2.19 19.76
N ASP A 285 2.90 0.94 19.91
CA ASP A 285 2.31 -0.19 19.17
C ASP A 285 1.02 -0.66 19.86
N PRO A 286 -0.17 -0.51 19.22
CA PRO A 286 -1.43 -0.98 19.80
C PRO A 286 -1.52 -2.51 19.75
N ALA A 287 -2.27 -3.08 20.70
CA ALA A 287 -2.45 -4.53 20.79
C ALA A 287 -3.09 -5.13 19.53
N GLN A 288 -4.05 -4.42 18.93
CA GLN A 288 -4.81 -4.90 17.78
C GLN A 288 -5.05 -3.77 16.78
N LEU A 289 -4.84 -4.07 15.49
CA LEU A 289 -5.18 -3.20 14.38
C LEU A 289 -5.84 -4.05 13.29
N ILE A 290 -7.18 -4.01 13.23
CA ILE A 290 -8.00 -4.76 12.28
C ILE A 290 -9.07 -3.82 11.74
N ALA A 291 -9.27 -3.80 10.42
CA ALA A 291 -10.31 -2.99 9.77
C ALA A 291 -11.52 -3.83 9.37
N SER A 292 -12.71 -3.22 9.41
CA SER A 292 -13.87 -3.75 8.70
C SER A 292 -13.79 -3.34 7.23
N SER A 293 -13.99 -4.30 6.34
CA SER A 293 -14.06 -4.06 4.89
C SER A 293 -15.50 -4.15 4.36
N GLU A 294 -16.49 -4.20 5.23
CA GLU A 294 -17.90 -4.38 4.85
C GLU A 294 -18.35 -3.33 3.83
N LYS A 295 -17.98 -2.08 4.03
CA LYS A 295 -18.34 -0.98 3.12
C LYS A 295 -17.72 -1.19 1.73
N ALA A 296 -16.46 -1.59 1.63
CA ALA A 296 -15.81 -1.89 0.35
C ALA A 296 -16.48 -3.09 -0.36
N ILE A 297 -16.86 -4.12 0.40
CA ILE A 297 -17.59 -5.29 -0.13
C ILE A 297 -18.96 -4.87 -0.68
N GLN A 298 -19.72 -4.08 0.07
CA GLN A 298 -21.08 -3.69 -0.31
C GLN A 298 -21.11 -2.69 -1.46
N VAL A 299 -20.23 -1.69 -1.45
CA VAL A 299 -20.27 -0.56 -2.40
C VAL A 299 -19.45 -0.85 -3.65
N LEU A 300 -18.23 -1.38 -3.50
CA LEU A 300 -17.34 -1.68 -4.63
C LEU A 300 -17.53 -3.09 -5.17
N GLY A 301 -18.24 -3.98 -4.46
CA GLY A 301 -18.30 -5.40 -4.80
C GLY A 301 -16.98 -6.13 -4.60
N TRP A 302 -16.07 -5.58 -3.78
CA TRP A 302 -14.75 -6.15 -3.54
C TRP A 302 -14.85 -7.54 -2.90
N LYS A 303 -14.10 -8.51 -3.44
CA LYS A 303 -14.11 -9.90 -2.98
C LYS A 303 -12.66 -10.39 -2.93
N PRO A 304 -11.98 -10.29 -1.77
CA PRO A 304 -10.61 -10.77 -1.65
C PRO A 304 -10.56 -12.29 -1.90
N LYS A 305 -9.58 -12.73 -2.69
CA LYS A 305 -9.37 -14.13 -3.08
C LYS A 305 -8.29 -14.82 -2.25
N TYR A 306 -7.33 -14.05 -1.75
CA TYR A 306 -6.14 -14.54 -1.07
C TYR A 306 -6.15 -14.14 0.41
N ASN A 307 -7.24 -14.48 1.13
CA ASN A 307 -7.49 -14.01 2.49
C ASN A 307 -6.95 -14.94 3.59
N ASP A 308 -6.33 -16.07 3.24
CA ASP A 308 -5.69 -16.96 4.19
C ASP A 308 -4.18 -16.72 4.29
N LEU A 309 -3.65 -16.80 5.51
CA LEU A 309 -2.26 -16.46 5.79
C LEU A 309 -1.27 -17.43 5.11
N ASN A 310 -1.63 -18.70 4.90
CA ASN A 310 -0.77 -19.67 4.22
C ASN A 310 -0.55 -19.24 2.75
N THR A 311 -1.62 -18.88 2.05
CA THR A 311 -1.53 -18.39 0.66
C THR A 311 -0.69 -17.12 0.56
N ILE A 312 -0.89 -16.18 1.49
CA ILE A 312 -0.12 -14.93 1.54
C ILE A 312 1.38 -15.23 1.70
N VAL A 313 1.75 -16.01 2.73
CA VAL A 313 3.15 -16.31 3.01
C VAL A 313 3.76 -17.18 1.91
N ALA A 314 3.00 -18.14 1.35
CA ALA A 314 3.48 -19.01 0.28
C ALA A 314 3.80 -18.21 -1.01
N SER A 315 2.96 -17.24 -1.39
CA SER A 315 3.22 -16.40 -2.54
C SER A 315 4.48 -15.54 -2.35
N ALA A 316 4.63 -14.91 -1.17
CA ALA A 316 5.83 -14.16 -0.81
C ALA A 316 7.08 -15.07 -0.84
N TRP A 317 7.00 -16.26 -0.25
CA TRP A 317 8.12 -17.20 -0.25
C TRP A 317 8.50 -17.66 -1.66
N ALA A 318 7.53 -17.92 -2.53
CA ALA A 318 7.80 -18.28 -3.93
C ALA A 318 8.60 -17.18 -4.64
N TRP A 319 8.22 -15.91 -4.45
CA TRP A 319 8.95 -14.75 -4.96
C TRP A 319 10.38 -14.68 -4.42
N TYR A 320 10.56 -14.69 -3.09
CA TYR A 320 11.87 -14.57 -2.47
C TYR A 320 12.83 -15.71 -2.79
N LYS A 321 12.33 -16.94 -3.03
CA LYS A 321 13.18 -18.05 -3.50
C LYS A 321 13.79 -17.78 -4.88
N SER A 322 13.05 -17.15 -5.78
CA SER A 322 13.54 -16.82 -7.12
C SER A 322 14.27 -15.47 -7.18
N HIS A 323 14.00 -14.58 -6.21
CA HIS A 323 14.56 -13.24 -6.12
C HIS A 323 15.10 -12.95 -4.71
N PRO A 324 16.12 -13.68 -4.24
CA PRO A 324 16.59 -13.56 -2.86
C PRO A 324 17.12 -12.17 -2.50
N HIS A 325 17.51 -11.38 -3.49
CA HIS A 325 17.97 -10.00 -3.33
C HIS A 325 17.01 -8.95 -3.92
N GLY A 326 15.76 -9.34 -4.18
CA GLY A 326 14.77 -8.48 -4.85
C GLY A 326 15.00 -8.40 -6.36
N PHE A 327 14.68 -7.27 -6.95
CA PHE A 327 14.93 -7.02 -8.37
C PHE A 327 16.43 -6.85 -8.60
N GLU A 328 16.98 -7.55 -9.60
CA GLU A 328 18.36 -7.31 -10.04
C GLU A 328 18.45 -5.89 -10.61
N GLU A 329 19.49 -5.15 -10.22
CA GLU A 329 19.81 -3.87 -10.85
C GLU A 329 20.27 -4.17 -12.29
N GLY A 330 19.45 -3.75 -13.27
CA GLY A 330 19.75 -3.87 -14.70
C GLY A 330 20.69 -2.76 -15.17
#